data_1b0b3fe7af194d8b05638f291bef48e3
#
_entry.id   1b0b3fe7af194d8b05638f291bef48e3
#
_cell.length_a   1.000
_cell.length_b   1.000
_cell.length_c   1.000
_cell.angle_alpha   90.00
_cell.angle_beta   90.00
_cell.angle_gamma   90.00
#
_symmetry.space_group_name_H-M   'P 1'
#
loop_
_entity.id
_entity.type
_entity.pdbx_description
1 polymer ?
#
loop_
_entity_poly.entity_id
_entity_poly.type
_entity_poly.pdbx_seq_one_letter_code
_entity_poly.pdbx_strand_id
1 'polypeptide(L)'
;MVAAAKLRRAQTAAEAARPYAERMEAVLANLASNIAKGSGPALLSGNGNDKVHLLVVCTAERGLCGAFNSSIVRLARERANALMAQGK
;
A
#
# COMPACT_ATOMS: atom_id res chain seq x y z
N MET A 1 -6.12 -26.51 16.17
CA MET A 1 -6.32 -25.90 15.05
C MET A 1 -6.92 -24.53 15.06
N VAL A 2 -6.72 -23.83 16.15
CA VAL A 2 -7.18 -22.45 16.28
C VAL A 2 -6.50 -21.54 15.23
N ALA A 3 -5.20 -21.78 14.97
CA ALA A 3 -4.45 -20.99 13.99
C ALA A 3 -5.02 -21.15 12.56
N ALA A 4 -5.40 -22.38 12.18
CA ALA A 4 -5.97 -22.62 10.86
C ALA A 4 -7.34 -21.96 10.72
N ALA A 5 -8.16 -21.96 11.79
CA ALA A 5 -9.46 -21.29 11.78
C ALA A 5 -9.31 -19.77 11.67
N LYS A 6 -8.32 -19.19 12.37
CA LYS A 6 -8.04 -17.75 12.28
C LYS A 6 -7.56 -17.37 10.89
N LEU A 7 -6.70 -18.18 10.29
CA LEU A 7 -6.21 -17.94 8.94
C LEU A 7 -7.35 -17.96 7.92
N ARG A 8 -8.24 -18.97 8.02
CA ARG A 8 -9.39 -19.08 7.13
C ARG A 8 -10.31 -17.87 7.25
N ARG A 9 -10.54 -17.40 8.49
CA ARG A 9 -11.38 -16.22 8.72
C ARG A 9 -10.76 -14.98 8.08
N ALA A 10 -9.44 -14.79 8.23
CA ALA A 10 -8.73 -13.68 7.63
C ALA A 10 -8.77 -13.74 6.10
N GLN A 11 -8.57 -14.92 5.51
CA GLN A 11 -8.66 -15.14 4.07
C GLN A 11 -10.05 -14.84 3.54
N THR A 12 -11.08 -15.30 4.23
CA THR A 12 -12.47 -15.06 3.84
C THR A 12 -12.78 -13.55 3.85
N ALA A 13 -12.32 -12.84 4.89
CA ALA A 13 -12.52 -11.40 4.97
C ALA A 13 -11.79 -10.66 3.85
N ALA A 14 -10.56 -11.07 3.53
CA ALA A 14 -9.79 -10.46 2.45
C ALA A 14 -10.43 -10.71 1.09
N GLU A 15 -10.89 -11.93 0.84
CA GLU A 15 -11.56 -12.28 -0.41
C GLU A 15 -12.89 -11.53 -0.57
N ALA A 16 -13.62 -11.33 0.53
CA ALA A 16 -14.87 -10.57 0.49
C ALA A 16 -14.63 -9.09 0.16
N ALA A 17 -13.50 -8.54 0.61
CA ALA A 17 -13.14 -7.14 0.35
C ALA A 17 -12.53 -6.93 -1.04
N ARG A 18 -12.00 -7.96 -1.66
CA ARG A 18 -11.29 -7.85 -2.94
C ARG A 18 -12.12 -7.28 -4.08
N PRO A 19 -13.38 -7.72 -4.31
CA PRO A 19 -14.20 -7.13 -5.37
C PRO A 19 -14.40 -5.63 -5.20
N TYR A 20 -14.56 -5.17 -3.96
CA TYR A 20 -14.68 -3.74 -3.66
C TYR A 20 -13.40 -3.00 -4.03
N ALA A 21 -12.25 -3.54 -3.63
CA ALA A 21 -10.95 -2.93 -3.92
C ALA A 21 -10.67 -2.87 -5.43
N GLU A 22 -10.98 -3.94 -6.15
CA GLU A 22 -10.81 -3.99 -7.61
C GLU A 22 -11.70 -2.99 -8.31
N ARG A 23 -12.95 -2.85 -7.87
CA ARG A 23 -13.90 -1.87 -8.42
C ARG A 23 -13.41 -0.45 -8.16
N MET A 24 -12.97 -0.18 -6.94
CA MET A 24 -12.44 1.13 -6.56
C MET A 24 -11.22 1.48 -7.40
N GLU A 25 -10.32 0.52 -7.60
CA GLU A 25 -9.12 0.71 -8.41
C GLU A 25 -9.48 1.05 -9.86
N ALA A 26 -10.45 0.35 -10.43
CA ALA A 26 -10.92 0.61 -11.79
C ALA A 26 -11.56 2.00 -11.91
N VAL A 27 -12.36 2.40 -10.93
CA VAL A 27 -12.97 3.74 -10.90
C VAL A 27 -11.90 4.82 -10.82
N LEU A 28 -10.91 4.64 -9.95
CA LEU A 28 -9.81 5.60 -9.81
C LEU A 28 -8.98 5.70 -11.08
N ALA A 29 -8.74 4.59 -11.75
CA ALA A 29 -8.01 4.58 -13.01
C ALA A 29 -8.77 5.34 -14.10
N ASN A 30 -10.09 5.15 -14.18
CA ASN A 30 -10.93 5.88 -15.13
C ASN A 30 -10.93 7.37 -14.85
N LEU A 31 -11.07 7.75 -13.58
CA LEU A 31 -11.05 9.16 -13.19
C LEU A 31 -9.70 9.79 -13.52
N ALA A 32 -8.62 9.11 -13.22
CA ALA A 32 -7.27 9.61 -13.48
C ALA A 32 -7.00 9.79 -14.96
N SER A 33 -7.51 8.89 -15.82
CA SER A 33 -7.32 8.98 -17.27
C SER A 33 -8.12 10.11 -17.92
N ASN A 34 -9.20 10.54 -17.28
CA ASN A 34 -10.08 11.59 -17.81
C ASN A 34 -9.77 12.99 -17.23
N ILE A 35 -8.85 13.09 -16.30
CA ILE A 35 -8.46 14.35 -15.68
C ILE A 35 -7.23 14.89 -16.39
N ALA A 36 -7.28 16.15 -16.82
CA ALA A 36 -6.12 16.81 -17.39
C ALA A 36 -5.03 16.99 -16.33
N LYS A 37 -3.79 16.86 -16.74
CA LYS A 37 -2.65 16.97 -15.82
C LYS A 37 -2.68 18.31 -15.10
N GLY A 38 -2.68 18.25 -13.77
CA GLY A 38 -2.69 19.44 -12.93
C GLY A 38 -4.07 20.04 -12.64
N SER A 39 -5.15 19.48 -13.17
CA SER A 39 -6.48 20.03 -12.99
C SER A 39 -7.39 19.27 -12.02
N GLY A 40 -6.96 18.11 -11.53
CA GLY A 40 -7.76 17.29 -10.61
C GLY A 40 -7.50 17.58 -9.14
N PRO A 41 -8.26 16.95 -8.23
CA PRO A 41 -7.98 17.04 -6.80
C PRO A 41 -6.57 16.54 -6.47
N ALA A 42 -5.93 17.16 -5.48
CA ALA A 42 -4.56 16.85 -5.11
C ALA A 42 -4.37 15.39 -4.70
N LEU A 43 -5.36 14.80 -4.04
CA LEU A 43 -5.27 13.39 -3.62
C LEU A 43 -5.29 12.42 -4.82
N LEU A 44 -5.82 12.85 -5.95
CA LEU A 44 -5.90 12.01 -7.15
C LEU A 44 -4.74 12.27 -8.10
N SER A 45 -4.42 13.53 -8.34
CA SER A 45 -3.43 13.94 -9.34
C SER A 45 -2.08 14.36 -8.75
N GLY A 46 -1.98 14.46 -7.41
CA GLY A 46 -0.78 14.92 -6.74
C GLY A 46 -0.69 16.45 -6.71
N ASN A 47 0.28 16.93 -5.96
CA ASN A 47 0.53 18.37 -5.81
C ASN A 47 1.73 18.86 -6.63
N GLY A 48 2.37 17.98 -7.40
CA GLY A 48 3.56 18.31 -8.16
C GLY A 48 4.85 18.39 -7.35
N ASN A 49 4.77 18.16 -6.05
CA ASN A 49 5.91 18.21 -5.14
C ASN A 49 6.44 16.81 -4.86
N ASP A 50 7.72 16.59 -5.07
CA ASP A 50 8.36 15.29 -4.89
C ASP A 50 9.51 15.36 -3.86
N LYS A 51 9.43 16.29 -2.93
CA LYS A 51 10.49 16.53 -1.95
C LYS A 51 10.32 15.74 -0.67
N VAL A 52 9.09 15.47 -0.27
CA VAL A 52 8.79 14.77 0.97
C VAL A 52 7.95 13.54 0.66
N HIS A 53 8.40 12.39 1.13
CA HIS A 53 7.72 11.11 0.91
C HIS A 53 7.32 10.49 2.23
N LEU A 54 6.10 10.02 2.31
CA LEU A 54 5.61 9.24 3.44
C LEU A 54 5.60 7.77 3.05
N LEU A 55 6.36 6.96 3.78
CA LEU A 55 6.34 5.51 3.60
C LEU A 55 5.45 4.90 4.68
N VAL A 56 4.38 4.26 4.27
CA VAL A 56 3.48 3.56 5.18
C VAL A 56 3.87 2.09 5.17
N VAL A 57 4.39 1.61 6.30
CA VAL A 57 4.91 0.26 6.42
C VAL A 57 3.97 -0.56 7.29
N CYS A 58 3.34 -1.56 6.68
CA CYS A 58 2.37 -2.41 7.37
C CYS A 58 2.99 -3.76 7.66
N THR A 59 3.18 -4.06 8.94
CA THR A 59 3.73 -5.33 9.40
C THR A 59 2.73 -6.03 10.31
N ALA A 60 3.00 -7.29 10.63
CA ALA A 60 2.23 -8.01 11.61
C ALA A 60 2.68 -7.60 13.03
N GLU A 61 1.72 -7.53 13.93
CA GLU A 61 1.99 -7.25 15.33
C GLU A 61 2.60 -8.46 16.03
N ARG A 62 2.30 -9.65 15.54
CA ARG A 62 2.67 -10.91 16.16
C ARG A 62 4.06 -11.37 15.77
N GLY A 63 4.77 -12.00 16.72
CA GLY A 63 6.04 -12.66 16.46
C GLY A 63 5.87 -14.07 15.89
N LEU A 64 6.99 -14.78 15.73
CA LEU A 64 7.02 -16.16 15.22
C LEU A 64 6.35 -16.32 13.86
N CYS A 65 6.56 -15.35 13.00
CA CYS A 65 6.01 -15.33 11.65
C CYS A 65 7.09 -15.46 10.56
N GLY A 66 8.24 -16.07 10.92
CA GLY A 66 9.35 -16.23 9.99
C GLY A 66 9.94 -14.89 9.58
N ALA A 67 10.21 -14.75 8.29
CA ALA A 67 10.79 -13.53 7.73
C ALA A 67 9.75 -12.49 7.31
N PHE A 68 8.48 -12.66 7.70
CA PHE A 68 7.42 -11.79 7.23
C PHE A 68 7.69 -10.31 7.54
N ASN A 69 7.87 -10.00 8.83
CA ASN A 69 8.12 -8.61 9.23
C ASN A 69 9.48 -8.10 8.78
N SER A 70 10.52 -8.94 8.88
CA SER A 70 11.87 -8.53 8.48
C SER A 70 12.00 -8.27 6.99
N SER A 71 11.29 -9.01 6.15
CA SER A 71 11.27 -8.78 4.71
C SER A 71 10.63 -7.44 4.38
N ILE A 72 9.51 -7.12 5.04
CA ILE A 72 8.81 -5.86 4.84
C ILE A 72 9.68 -4.68 5.29
N VAL A 73 10.32 -4.80 6.46
CA VAL A 73 11.19 -3.76 6.98
C VAL A 73 12.41 -3.55 6.08
N ARG A 74 12.96 -4.62 5.53
CA ARG A 74 14.07 -4.53 4.59
C ARG A 74 13.68 -3.73 3.35
N LEU A 75 12.55 -4.04 2.77
CA LEU A 75 12.04 -3.32 1.60
C LEU A 75 11.83 -1.83 1.92
N ALA A 76 11.23 -1.55 3.08
CA ALA A 76 11.01 -0.18 3.51
C ALA A 76 12.32 0.58 3.68
N ARG A 77 13.33 -0.06 4.29
CA ARG A 77 14.65 0.52 4.47
C ARG A 77 15.33 0.81 3.14
N GLU A 78 15.29 -0.13 2.22
CA GLU A 78 15.87 0.04 0.89
C GLU A 78 15.22 1.21 0.17
N ARG A 79 13.90 1.31 0.25
CA ARG A 79 13.18 2.41 -0.39
C ARG A 79 13.50 3.75 0.25
N ALA A 80 13.55 3.78 1.60
CA ALA A 80 13.90 4.99 2.33
C ALA A 80 15.31 5.46 1.96
N ASN A 81 16.29 4.54 1.95
CA ASN A 81 17.66 4.88 1.58
C ASN A 81 17.76 5.41 0.15
N ALA A 82 17.04 4.81 -0.78
CA ALA A 82 17.01 5.26 -2.17
C ALA A 82 16.45 6.68 -2.29
N LEU A 83 15.38 6.98 -1.55
CA LEU A 83 14.80 8.32 -1.54
C LEU A 83 15.74 9.33 -0.91
N MET A 84 16.38 8.97 0.21
CA MET A 84 17.34 9.85 0.88
C MET A 84 18.55 10.14 -0.01
N ALA A 85 18.99 9.17 -0.79
CA ALA A 85 20.09 9.36 -1.75
C ALA A 85 19.73 10.36 -2.85
N GLN A 86 18.43 10.52 -3.13
CA GLN A 86 17.93 11.52 -4.09
C GLN A 86 17.66 12.87 -3.44
N GLY A 87 17.94 13.01 -2.14
CA GLY A 87 17.73 14.27 -1.42
C GLY A 87 16.30 14.47 -0.90
N LYS A 88 15.55 13.40 -0.84
CA LYS A 88 14.14 13.48 -0.44
C LYS A 88 13.92 13.06 1.00
#